data_e7534e6d368164cf0ca312a638eeb592
#
_entry.id   e7534e6d368164cf0ca312a638eeb592
#
_cell.length_a   1.000
_cell.length_b   1.000
_cell.length_c   1.000
_cell.angle_alpha   90.00
_cell.angle_beta   90.00
_cell.angle_gamma   90.00
#
_symmetry.space_group_name_H-M   'P 1'
#
loop_
_entity.id
_entity.type
_entity.pdbx_description
1 polymer ?
#
loop_
_entity_poly.entity_id
_entity_poly.type
_entity_poly.pdbx_seq_one_letter_code
_entity_poly.pdbx_strand_id
1 'polypeptide(L)'
;MRKRLIASLLALAAALPAQAQEKPDLVTILTSAEPQTQLMSMVLTMQALQQGSNTHILLCGPGGDLALKDAPASATAPQEPKGMSPQGLMQMIIAKGGKVDVCAIYLPNKGVGADALIDGVGSAKPQPMAEKLLADNVRIMSF
;
A
#
# COMPACT_ATOMS: atom_id res chain seq x y z
N MET A 1 -64.35 -42.70 -0.87
CA MET A 1 -62.98 -42.63 -1.38
C MET A 1 -62.54 -41.17 -1.49
N ARG A 2 -61.79 -40.65 -0.57
CA ARG A 2 -61.31 -39.25 -0.58
C ARG A 2 -59.83 -39.26 -1.01
N LYS A 3 -59.55 -38.79 -2.24
CA LYS A 3 -58.20 -38.62 -2.77
C LYS A 3 -57.60 -37.36 -2.16
N ARG A 4 -56.55 -37.50 -1.35
CA ARG A 4 -55.76 -36.41 -0.82
C ARG A 4 -54.66 -36.08 -1.86
N LEU A 5 -54.76 -34.89 -2.48
CA LEU A 5 -53.73 -34.30 -3.31
C LEU A 5 -52.73 -33.61 -2.36
N ILE A 6 -51.52 -34.15 -2.30
CA ILE A 6 -50.39 -33.50 -1.61
C ILE A 6 -49.70 -32.61 -2.62
N ALA A 7 -49.85 -31.30 -2.49
CA ALA A 7 -49.10 -30.33 -3.28
C ALA A 7 -47.72 -30.13 -2.66
N SER A 8 -46.69 -30.65 -3.34
CA SER A 8 -45.30 -30.41 -2.96
C SER A 8 -44.87 -29.01 -3.42
N LEU A 9 -44.70 -28.05 -2.51
CA LEU A 9 -44.04 -26.79 -2.77
C LEU A 9 -42.52 -27.05 -2.85
N LEU A 10 -41.95 -26.99 -4.04
CA LEU A 10 -40.50 -26.85 -4.23
C LEU A 10 -40.11 -25.40 -3.92
N ALA A 11 -39.47 -25.17 -2.77
CA ALA A 11 -38.83 -23.90 -2.47
C ALA A 11 -37.52 -23.80 -3.28
N LEU A 12 -37.53 -23.00 -4.34
CA LEU A 12 -36.36 -22.64 -5.11
C LEU A 12 -35.53 -21.64 -4.30
N ALA A 13 -34.53 -22.11 -3.56
CA ALA A 13 -33.59 -21.27 -2.87
C ALA A 13 -32.70 -20.59 -3.94
N ALA A 14 -32.97 -19.32 -4.24
CA ALA A 14 -32.12 -18.50 -5.08
C ALA A 14 -30.82 -18.25 -4.30
N ALA A 15 -29.72 -18.92 -4.66
CA ALA A 15 -28.39 -18.63 -4.20
C ALA A 15 -27.98 -17.26 -4.78
N LEU A 16 -28.05 -16.21 -3.93
CA LEU A 16 -27.50 -14.90 -4.27
C LEU A 16 -25.96 -15.07 -4.42
N PRO A 17 -25.36 -14.60 -5.51
CA PRO A 17 -23.91 -14.61 -5.62
C PRO A 17 -23.34 -13.77 -4.48
N ALA A 18 -22.45 -14.36 -3.67
CA ALA A 18 -21.67 -13.63 -2.70
C ALA A 18 -20.81 -12.62 -3.48
N GLN A 19 -21.18 -11.35 -3.45
CA GLN A 19 -20.36 -10.28 -4.00
C GLN A 19 -19.09 -10.24 -3.17
N ALA A 20 -17.96 -10.62 -3.78
CA ALA A 20 -16.65 -10.41 -3.20
C ALA A 20 -16.50 -8.89 -3.01
N GLN A 21 -16.55 -8.44 -1.75
CA GLN A 21 -16.41 -7.02 -1.41
C GLN A 21 -15.00 -6.60 -1.79
N GLU A 22 -14.87 -5.69 -2.75
CA GLU A 22 -13.57 -5.12 -3.11
C GLU A 22 -12.93 -4.53 -1.86
N LYS A 23 -11.66 -4.88 -1.64
CA LYS A 23 -10.92 -4.35 -0.50
C LYS A 23 -10.57 -2.89 -0.76
N PRO A 24 -10.61 -2.04 0.28
CA PRO A 24 -10.23 -0.66 0.11
C PRO A 24 -8.75 -0.55 -0.31
N ASP A 25 -8.44 0.44 -1.11
CA ASP A 25 -7.08 0.85 -1.40
C ASP A 25 -6.41 1.36 -0.12
N LEU A 26 -5.11 1.15 0.00
CA LEU A 26 -4.32 1.66 1.12
C LEU A 26 -3.31 2.70 0.64
N VAL A 27 -3.33 3.88 1.23
CA VAL A 27 -2.24 4.86 1.12
C VAL A 27 -1.46 4.89 2.43
N THR A 28 -0.17 4.59 2.34
CA THR A 28 0.76 4.67 3.47
C THR A 28 1.62 5.93 3.33
N ILE A 29 1.46 6.88 4.24
CA ILE A 29 2.28 8.11 4.28
C ILE A 29 3.41 7.91 5.29
N LEU A 30 4.65 7.97 4.83
CA LEU A 30 5.83 7.80 5.65
C LEU A 30 6.65 9.09 5.68
N THR A 31 6.84 9.64 6.88
CA THR A 31 7.62 10.87 7.12
C THR A 31 8.84 10.64 8.01
N SER A 32 8.89 9.51 8.72
CA SER A 32 9.91 9.20 9.72
C SER A 32 11.24 8.78 9.12
N ALA A 33 12.35 9.19 9.76
CA ALA A 33 13.70 8.67 9.52
C ALA A 33 14.04 7.47 10.42
N GLU A 34 13.17 7.12 11.37
CA GLU A 34 13.42 6.10 12.37
C GLU A 34 13.27 4.70 11.73
N PRO A 35 14.32 3.82 11.80
CA PRO A 35 14.35 2.56 11.04
C PRO A 35 13.21 1.59 11.36
N GLN A 36 12.82 1.46 12.63
CA GLN A 36 11.75 0.54 13.02
C GLN A 36 10.39 1.04 12.53
N THR A 37 10.16 2.35 12.57
CA THR A 37 8.96 2.99 12.04
C THR A 37 8.88 2.81 10.52
N GLN A 38 9.99 3.01 9.82
CA GLN A 38 10.08 2.76 8.37
C GLN A 38 9.78 1.29 8.05
N LEU A 39 10.40 0.35 8.75
CA LEU A 39 10.17 -1.07 8.51
C LEU A 39 8.74 -1.47 8.82
N MET A 40 8.16 -1.00 9.93
CA MET A 40 6.77 -1.35 10.29
C MET A 40 5.77 -0.81 9.28
N SER A 41 5.97 0.40 8.75
CA SER A 41 5.12 0.95 7.70
C SER A 41 5.14 0.06 6.43
N MET A 42 6.31 -0.44 6.05
CA MET A 42 6.44 -1.39 4.93
C MET A 42 5.82 -2.75 5.24
N VAL A 43 5.97 -3.26 6.47
CA VAL A 43 5.37 -4.54 6.89
C VAL A 43 3.84 -4.49 6.77
N LEU A 44 3.21 -3.44 7.30
CA LEU A 44 1.75 -3.29 7.24
C LEU A 44 1.26 -3.08 5.80
N THR A 45 2.00 -2.32 5.00
CA THR A 45 1.69 -2.13 3.58
C THR A 45 1.79 -3.44 2.80
N MET A 46 2.85 -4.24 3.03
CA MET A 46 2.99 -5.56 2.41
C MET A 46 1.85 -6.50 2.81
N GLN A 47 1.42 -6.48 4.06
CA GLN A 47 0.29 -7.30 4.53
C GLN A 47 -1.02 -6.89 3.86
N ALA A 48 -1.26 -5.60 3.67
CA ALA A 48 -2.44 -5.11 2.95
C ALA A 48 -2.41 -5.54 1.48
N LEU A 49 -1.25 -5.41 0.82
CA LEU A 49 -1.06 -5.85 -0.56
C LEU A 49 -1.31 -7.36 -0.71
N GLN A 50 -0.79 -8.18 0.19
CA GLN A 50 -1.01 -9.65 0.20
C GLN A 50 -2.48 -10.02 0.42
N GLN A 51 -3.23 -9.18 1.09
CA GLN A 51 -4.68 -9.34 1.28
C GLN A 51 -5.50 -8.86 0.08
N GLY A 52 -4.87 -8.33 -0.97
CA GLY A 52 -5.53 -7.89 -2.21
C GLY A 52 -5.95 -6.43 -2.25
N SER A 53 -5.48 -5.59 -1.31
CA SER A 53 -5.62 -4.13 -1.43
C SER A 53 -4.61 -3.59 -2.44
N ASN A 54 -5.02 -2.62 -3.28
CA ASN A 54 -4.03 -1.81 -3.99
C ASN A 54 -3.33 -0.91 -2.98
N THR A 55 -2.02 -0.84 -3.07
CA THR A 55 -1.21 -0.06 -2.11
C THR A 55 -0.45 1.06 -2.80
N HIS A 56 -0.40 2.22 -2.15
CA HIS A 56 0.38 3.35 -2.60
C HIS A 56 1.13 3.94 -1.41
N ILE A 57 2.46 3.94 -1.47
CA ILE A 57 3.32 4.55 -0.46
C ILE A 57 3.70 5.95 -0.91
N LEU A 58 3.46 6.93 -0.06
CA LEU A 58 3.88 8.32 -0.24
C LEU A 58 4.98 8.65 0.78
N LEU A 59 6.18 8.88 0.28
CA LEU A 59 7.36 9.17 1.08
C LEU A 59 7.60 10.67 1.13
N CYS A 60 7.59 11.28 2.32
CA CYS A 60 7.75 12.71 2.49
C CYS A 60 8.81 13.04 3.53
N GLY A 61 9.45 14.20 3.41
CA GLY A 61 10.50 14.62 4.35
C GLY A 61 11.59 13.56 4.52
N PRO A 62 12.04 13.28 5.76
CA PRO A 62 13.06 12.26 6.02
C PRO A 62 12.69 10.85 5.54
N GLY A 63 11.40 10.51 5.48
CA GLY A 63 10.93 9.24 4.91
C GLY A 63 11.27 9.08 3.42
N GLY A 64 11.46 10.19 2.70
CA GLY A 64 11.86 10.19 1.29
C GLY A 64 13.25 9.59 1.04
N ASP A 65 14.14 9.64 2.01
CA ASP A 65 15.49 9.07 1.91
C ASP A 65 15.47 7.55 1.67
N LEU A 66 14.37 6.88 2.04
CA LEU A 66 14.13 5.46 1.75
C LEU A 66 14.13 5.14 0.25
N ALA A 67 13.77 6.11 -0.58
CA ALA A 67 13.67 5.96 -2.03
C ALA A 67 14.98 6.20 -2.80
N LEU A 68 16.05 6.64 -2.13
CA LEU A 68 17.29 6.99 -2.79
C LEU A 68 18.13 5.74 -3.13
N LYS A 69 18.84 5.77 -4.25
CA LYS A 69 19.89 4.79 -4.58
C LYS A 69 21.02 4.81 -3.54
N ASP A 70 21.37 6.01 -3.10
CA ASP A 70 22.36 6.24 -2.03
C ASP A 70 21.62 6.55 -0.71
N ALA A 71 20.85 5.57 -0.24
CA ALA A 71 20.04 5.70 0.96
C ALA A 71 20.88 5.58 2.24
N PRO A 72 20.49 6.26 3.34
CA PRO A 72 21.20 6.16 4.62
C PRO A 72 21.09 4.75 5.24
N ALA A 73 21.97 4.44 6.17
CA ALA A 73 21.97 3.16 6.88
C ALA A 73 20.65 2.85 7.58
N SER A 74 19.93 3.87 8.04
CA SER A 74 18.57 3.72 8.63
C SER A 74 17.57 3.06 7.67
N ALA A 75 17.74 3.28 6.37
CA ALA A 75 16.89 2.70 5.33
C ALA A 75 17.34 1.30 4.89
N THR A 76 18.66 1.00 4.97
CA THR A 76 19.26 -0.17 4.34
C THR A 76 19.74 -1.23 5.33
N ALA A 77 19.96 -0.87 6.60
CA ALA A 77 20.41 -1.81 7.61
C ALA A 77 19.30 -2.84 7.97
N PRO A 78 19.66 -4.12 8.11
CA PRO A 78 18.74 -5.16 8.54
C PRO A 78 18.19 -4.87 9.94
N GLN A 79 16.87 -5.13 10.14
CA GLN A 79 16.17 -4.99 11.41
C GLN A 79 15.69 -6.35 11.91
N GLU A 80 15.83 -6.57 13.22
CA GLU A 80 15.30 -7.78 13.88
C GLU A 80 13.74 -7.80 13.85
N PRO A 81 13.10 -8.98 13.92
CA PRO A 81 13.69 -10.33 14.05
C PRO A 81 14.00 -11.03 12.73
N LYS A 82 13.67 -10.46 11.58
CA LYS A 82 13.77 -11.16 10.28
C LYS A 82 14.92 -10.69 9.40
N GLY A 83 15.75 -9.78 9.87
CA GLY A 83 16.87 -9.24 9.11
C GLY A 83 16.45 -8.46 7.85
N MET A 84 15.23 -7.93 7.82
CA MET A 84 14.73 -7.14 6.69
C MET A 84 15.12 -5.68 6.85
N SER A 85 15.55 -5.04 5.75
CA SER A 85 15.70 -3.59 5.74
C SER A 85 14.43 -2.89 5.23
N PRO A 86 14.16 -1.66 5.68
CA PRO A 86 13.02 -0.88 5.20
C PRO A 86 12.98 -0.74 3.67
N GLN A 87 14.11 -0.35 3.05
CA GLN A 87 14.22 -0.21 1.60
C GLN A 87 14.06 -1.55 0.88
N GLY A 88 14.65 -2.61 1.39
CA GLY A 88 14.53 -3.95 0.80
C GLY A 88 13.06 -4.43 0.77
N LEU A 89 12.32 -4.19 1.85
CA LEU A 89 10.90 -4.54 1.88
C LEU A 89 10.06 -3.64 0.96
N MET A 90 10.38 -2.35 0.84
CA MET A 90 9.76 -1.45 -0.12
C MET A 90 9.97 -1.92 -1.57
N GLN A 91 11.18 -2.34 -1.92
CA GLN A 91 11.47 -2.90 -3.25
C GLN A 91 10.64 -4.17 -3.53
N MET A 92 10.45 -5.03 -2.52
CA MET A 92 9.57 -6.20 -2.65
C MET A 92 8.10 -5.80 -2.85
N ILE A 93 7.62 -4.73 -2.22
CA ILE A 93 6.28 -4.17 -2.44
C ILE A 93 6.13 -3.70 -3.89
N ILE A 94 7.11 -2.95 -4.41
CA ILE A 94 7.15 -2.50 -5.81
C ILE A 94 7.09 -3.72 -6.76
N ALA A 95 7.92 -4.71 -6.53
CA ALA A 95 7.96 -5.93 -7.37
C ALA A 95 6.64 -6.70 -7.38
N LYS A 96 5.81 -6.54 -6.34
CA LYS A 96 4.46 -7.14 -6.24
C LYS A 96 3.34 -6.23 -6.74
N GLY A 97 3.66 -5.08 -7.35
CA GLY A 97 2.70 -4.15 -7.95
C GLY A 97 2.24 -3.02 -7.03
N GLY A 98 2.81 -2.88 -5.83
CA GLY A 98 2.59 -1.71 -4.99
C GLY A 98 3.23 -0.46 -5.60
N LYS A 99 2.54 0.68 -5.51
CA LYS A 99 3.03 1.95 -6.02
C LYS A 99 3.81 2.70 -4.94
N VAL A 100 4.90 3.36 -5.33
CA VAL A 100 5.71 4.20 -4.43
C VAL A 100 6.04 5.50 -5.14
N ASP A 101 5.76 6.61 -4.49
CA ASP A 101 6.14 7.94 -4.95
C ASP A 101 6.75 8.75 -3.78
N VAL A 102 7.73 9.60 -4.09
CA VAL A 102 8.14 10.66 -3.16
C VAL A 102 7.22 11.87 -3.30
N CYS A 103 7.07 12.67 -2.23
CA CYS A 103 6.35 13.94 -2.30
C CYS A 103 6.94 14.86 -3.38
N ALA A 104 6.10 15.61 -4.09
CA ALA A 104 6.51 16.48 -5.19
C ALA A 104 7.67 17.45 -4.83
N ILE A 105 7.69 17.91 -3.58
CA ILE A 105 8.70 18.85 -3.09
C ILE A 105 9.96 18.17 -2.54
N TYR A 106 9.99 16.82 -2.43
CA TYR A 106 11.11 16.11 -1.83
C TYR A 106 12.41 16.30 -2.63
N LEU A 107 12.39 15.97 -3.91
CA LEU A 107 13.59 16.04 -4.76
C LEU A 107 14.18 17.46 -4.85
N PRO A 108 13.36 18.53 -5.10
CA PRO A 108 13.88 19.90 -5.10
C PRO A 108 14.51 20.30 -3.76
N ASN A 109 13.89 19.93 -2.64
CA ASN A 109 14.44 20.28 -1.31
C ASN A 109 15.66 19.44 -0.94
N LYS A 110 15.77 18.21 -1.46
CA LYS A 110 16.97 17.37 -1.31
C LYS A 110 18.11 17.81 -2.22
N GLY A 111 17.80 18.59 -3.27
CA GLY A 111 18.79 19.05 -4.25
C GLY A 111 19.25 17.97 -5.22
N VAL A 112 18.39 16.97 -5.50
CA VAL A 112 18.69 15.84 -6.41
C VAL A 112 17.63 15.69 -7.49
N GLY A 113 17.97 15.02 -8.59
CA GLY A 113 17.05 14.71 -9.67
C GLY A 113 16.34 13.36 -9.49
N ALA A 114 15.43 13.05 -10.40
CA ALA A 114 14.70 11.78 -10.39
C ALA A 114 15.61 10.54 -10.62
N ASP A 115 16.78 10.74 -11.22
CA ASP A 115 17.81 9.73 -11.41
C ASP A 115 18.44 9.23 -10.11
N ALA A 116 18.27 9.98 -9.01
CA ALA A 116 18.70 9.55 -7.67
C ALA A 116 17.74 8.52 -7.04
N LEU A 117 16.51 8.37 -7.56
CA LEU A 117 15.55 7.41 -7.04
C LEU A 117 15.86 5.99 -7.51
N ILE A 118 15.56 5.00 -6.66
CA ILE A 118 15.60 3.58 -7.05
C ILE A 118 14.51 3.31 -8.09
N ASP A 119 14.70 2.24 -8.87
CA ASP A 119 13.76 1.86 -9.92
C ASP A 119 12.35 1.58 -9.35
N GLY A 120 11.34 2.04 -10.07
CA GLY A 120 9.95 1.85 -9.68
C GLY A 120 9.39 2.91 -8.73
N VAL A 121 10.22 3.85 -8.27
CA VAL A 121 9.77 5.01 -7.48
C VAL A 121 9.56 6.22 -8.37
N GLY A 122 8.40 6.86 -8.24
CA GLY A 122 8.06 8.09 -8.93
C GLY A 122 8.03 9.32 -8.02
N SER A 123 7.53 10.42 -8.56
CA SER A 123 7.24 11.65 -7.81
C SER A 123 5.74 11.96 -7.89
N ALA A 124 5.09 12.06 -6.74
CA ALA A 124 3.67 12.32 -6.66
C ALA A 124 3.33 13.73 -7.16
N LYS A 125 2.33 13.81 -8.04
CA LYS A 125 1.75 15.10 -8.42
C LYS A 125 0.72 15.50 -7.37
N PRO A 126 0.73 16.74 -6.85
CA PRO A 126 -0.13 17.15 -5.73
C PRO A 126 -1.62 16.92 -5.98
N GLN A 127 -2.14 17.33 -7.15
CA GLN A 127 -3.57 17.21 -7.46
C GLN A 127 -4.04 15.75 -7.52
N PRO A 128 -3.46 14.82 -8.32
CA PRO A 128 -3.88 13.42 -8.34
C PRO A 128 -3.71 12.72 -6.99
N MET A 129 -2.71 13.12 -6.19
CA MET A 129 -2.53 12.55 -4.86
C MET A 129 -3.64 13.01 -3.91
N ALA A 130 -4.02 14.29 -3.94
CA ALA A 130 -5.13 14.79 -3.14
C ALA A 130 -6.46 14.11 -3.53
N GLU A 131 -6.73 13.94 -4.82
CA GLU A 131 -7.90 13.21 -5.32
C GLU A 131 -7.91 11.77 -4.79
N LYS A 132 -6.77 11.09 -4.82
CA LYS A 132 -6.64 9.73 -4.28
C LYS A 132 -6.91 9.68 -2.78
N LEU A 133 -6.36 10.61 -1.99
CA LEU A 133 -6.54 10.66 -0.54
C LEU A 133 -8.00 10.95 -0.14
N LEU A 134 -8.78 11.60 -1.00
CA LEU A 134 -10.17 11.95 -0.76
C LEU A 134 -11.17 10.88 -1.27
N ALA A 135 -10.69 9.84 -1.94
CA ALA A 135 -11.57 8.81 -2.49
C ALA A 135 -12.17 7.93 -1.39
N ASP A 136 -13.46 7.62 -1.49
CA ASP A 136 -14.23 6.89 -0.47
C ASP A 136 -13.69 5.48 -0.19
N ASN A 137 -13.10 4.84 -1.19
CA ASN A 137 -12.54 3.49 -1.10
C ASN A 137 -11.09 3.46 -0.56
N VAL A 138 -10.52 4.58 -0.15
CA VAL A 138 -9.14 4.67 0.35
C VAL A 138 -9.10 4.65 1.88
N ARG A 139 -8.12 3.91 2.42
CA ARG A 139 -7.69 4.00 3.83
C ARG A 139 -6.30 4.60 3.88
N ILE A 140 -6.05 5.42 4.89
CA ILE A 140 -4.78 6.11 5.07
C ILE A 140 -4.13 5.62 6.36
N MET A 141 -2.86 5.22 6.26
CA MET A 141 -1.97 5.04 7.42
C MET A 141 -0.85 6.08 7.34
N SER A 142 -0.45 6.63 8.47
CA SER A 142 0.66 7.59 8.53
C SER A 142 1.67 7.23 9.64
N PHE A 143 2.96 7.46 9.37
CA PHE A 143 4.10 7.12 10.22
C PHE A 143 5.14 8.25 10.24
#